data_95ebd4859d95c084e615bcf80494a52a
#
_entry.id   95ebd4859d95c084e615bcf80494a52a
#
_cell.length_a   1.000
_cell.length_b   1.000
_cell.length_c   1.000
_cell.angle_alpha   90.00
_cell.angle_beta   90.00
_cell.angle_gamma   90.00
#
_symmetry.space_group_name_H-M   'P 1'
#
loop_
_entity.id
_entity.type
_entity.pdbx_description
1 polymer ?
#
loop_
_entity_poly.entity_id
_entity_poly.type
_entity_poly.pdbx_seq_one_letter_code
_entity_poly.pdbx_strand_id
1 'polypeptide(L)'
;MALDYNIIGERLKEARVNKKYTQENLAEKLDVSVAFLSKIERGKSHINLKRLSQLCDILGVSKGYILNGASNTSQEYLSLEFNSILENVSPQKQKLIYKIAKVIAEE
;
A
#
# COMPACT_ATOMS: atom_id res chain seq x y z
N MET A 1 0.38 6.74 -18.49
CA MET A 1 -0.50 6.21 -17.44
C MET A 1 -0.41 7.10 -16.21
N ALA A 2 -1.53 7.62 -15.77
CA ALA A 2 -1.53 8.51 -14.62
C ALA A 2 -1.53 7.70 -13.32
N LEU A 3 -0.77 8.15 -12.33
CA LEU A 3 -0.81 7.56 -11.00
C LEU A 3 -2.02 8.10 -10.23
N ASP A 4 -2.64 7.25 -9.46
CA ASP A 4 -3.74 7.67 -8.60
C ASP A 4 -3.18 8.04 -7.22
N TYR A 5 -3.00 9.32 -6.99
CA TYR A 5 -2.43 9.82 -5.75
C TYR A 5 -3.37 9.62 -4.55
N ASN A 6 -4.66 9.44 -4.79
CA ASN A 6 -5.59 9.10 -3.71
C ASN A 6 -5.30 7.73 -3.14
N ILE A 7 -5.04 6.76 -4.01
CA ILE A 7 -4.68 5.40 -3.58
C ILE A 7 -3.36 5.40 -2.85
N ILE A 8 -2.35 6.10 -3.39
CA ILE A 8 -1.05 6.22 -2.73
C ILE A 8 -1.22 6.81 -1.33
N GLY A 9 -1.98 7.89 -1.21
CA GLY A 9 -2.21 8.55 0.06
C GLY A 9 -2.93 7.68 1.05
N GLU A 10 -3.97 6.97 0.61
CA GLU A 10 -4.72 6.05 1.47
C GLU A 10 -3.84 4.93 2.01
N ARG A 11 -2.99 4.36 1.16
CA ARG A 11 -2.09 3.28 1.58
C ARG A 11 -1.03 3.77 2.55
N LEU A 12 -0.53 4.97 2.33
CA LEU A 12 0.43 5.58 3.26
C LEU A 12 -0.22 5.85 4.62
N LYS A 13 -1.45 6.37 4.61
CA LYS A 13 -2.20 6.62 5.84
C LYS A 13 -2.47 5.32 6.58
N GLU A 14 -2.89 4.29 5.87
CA GLU A 14 -3.16 2.98 6.47
C GLU A 14 -1.91 2.40 7.10
N ALA A 15 -0.77 2.48 6.41
CA ALA A 15 0.50 2.01 6.95
C ALA A 15 0.90 2.79 8.19
N ARG A 16 0.66 4.10 8.20
CA ARG A 16 0.96 4.95 9.36
C ARG A 16 0.12 4.53 10.56
N VAL A 17 -1.18 4.35 10.35
CA VAL A 17 -2.11 3.96 11.42
C VAL A 17 -1.73 2.58 11.96
N ASN A 18 -1.36 1.67 11.08
CA ASN A 18 -0.94 0.32 11.49
C ASN A 18 0.34 0.34 12.33
N LYS A 19 1.23 1.31 12.09
CA LYS A 19 2.43 1.52 12.91
C LYS A 19 2.12 2.30 14.18
N LYS A 20 0.88 2.75 14.36
CA LYS A 20 0.45 3.54 15.52
C LYS A 20 1.15 4.89 15.60
N TYR A 21 1.51 5.46 14.46
CA TYR A 21 2.07 6.81 14.38
C TYR A 21 0.95 7.83 14.16
N THR A 22 1.04 8.96 14.83
CA THR A 22 0.20 10.12 14.50
C THR A 22 0.79 10.82 13.29
N GLN A 23 0.02 11.73 12.68
CA GLN A 23 0.57 12.56 11.60
C GLN A 23 1.76 13.38 12.08
N GLU A 24 1.69 13.91 13.31
CA GLU A 24 2.79 14.66 13.90
C GLU A 24 4.06 13.81 14.03
N ASN A 25 3.92 12.57 14.52
CA ASN A 25 5.05 11.66 14.66
C ASN A 25 5.72 11.39 13.32
N LEU A 26 4.92 11.08 12.31
CA LEU A 26 5.46 10.74 11.00
C LEU A 26 6.06 11.97 10.31
N ALA A 27 5.40 13.13 10.41
CA ALA A 27 5.92 14.36 9.84
C ALA A 27 7.28 14.73 10.44
N GLU A 28 7.43 14.55 11.74
CA GLU A 28 8.71 14.78 12.41
C GLU A 28 9.80 13.85 11.89
N LYS A 29 9.48 12.56 11.76
CA LYS A 29 10.44 11.57 11.25
C LYS A 29 10.84 11.83 9.81
N LEU A 30 9.94 12.37 9.02
CA LEU A 30 10.17 12.67 7.61
C LEU A 30 10.74 14.08 7.40
N ASP A 31 10.76 14.88 8.44
CA ASP A 31 11.21 16.28 8.41
C ASP A 31 10.38 17.13 7.45
N VAL A 32 9.06 17.02 7.58
CA VAL A 32 8.10 17.82 6.82
C VAL A 32 7.03 18.35 7.75
N SER A 33 6.22 19.29 7.26
CA SER A 33 5.09 19.80 8.03
C SER A 33 3.95 18.79 8.09
N VAL A 34 3.14 18.87 9.14
CA VAL A 34 1.92 18.06 9.24
C VAL A 34 0.97 18.39 8.08
N ALA A 35 0.89 19.66 7.69
CA ALA A 35 0.04 20.08 6.58
C ALA A 35 0.45 19.41 5.27
N PHE A 36 1.76 19.29 5.03
CA PHE A 36 2.28 18.63 3.83
C PHE A 36 1.94 17.13 3.84
N LEU A 37 2.16 16.48 4.98
CA LEU A 37 1.84 15.06 5.12
C LEU A 37 0.34 14.82 4.95
N SER A 38 -0.49 15.66 5.53
CA SER A 38 -1.94 15.57 5.38
C SER A 38 -2.36 15.67 3.92
N LYS A 39 -1.75 16.57 3.15
CA LYS A 39 -2.04 16.68 1.72
C LYS A 39 -1.65 15.41 0.96
N ILE A 40 -0.52 14.82 1.30
CA ILE A 40 -0.08 13.56 0.68
C ILE A 40 -1.11 12.47 0.97
N GLU A 41 -1.53 12.32 2.21
CA GLU A 41 -2.48 11.28 2.61
C GLU A 41 -3.85 11.45 1.98
N ARG A 42 -4.23 12.68 1.65
CA ARG A 42 -5.50 12.96 0.98
C ARG A 42 -5.40 12.94 -0.54
N GLY A 43 -4.23 12.66 -1.08
CA GLY A 43 -4.02 12.63 -2.52
C GLY A 43 -4.01 14.01 -3.17
N LYS A 44 -3.83 15.07 -2.37
CA LYS A 44 -3.87 16.46 -2.85
C LYS A 44 -2.50 17.03 -3.19
N SER A 45 -1.43 16.27 -2.95
CA SER A 45 -0.08 16.68 -3.26
C SER A 45 0.66 15.51 -3.88
N HIS A 46 1.50 15.82 -4.87
CA HIS A 46 2.35 14.80 -5.47
C HIS A 46 3.54 14.54 -4.57
N ILE A 47 3.89 13.28 -4.42
CA ILE A 47 5.06 12.90 -3.65
C ILE A 47 6.15 12.47 -4.62
N ASN A 48 7.38 12.93 -4.42
CA ASN A 48 8.48 12.47 -5.25
C ASN A 48 9.02 11.13 -4.76
N LEU A 49 9.82 10.46 -5.58
CA LEU A 49 10.31 9.13 -5.27
C LEU A 49 11.19 9.10 -4.03
N LYS A 50 11.97 10.14 -3.81
CA LYS A 50 12.83 10.22 -2.62
C LYS A 50 12.00 10.22 -1.34
N ARG A 51 10.96 11.05 -1.28
CA ARG A 51 10.07 11.12 -0.12
C ARG A 51 9.29 9.83 0.06
N LEU A 52 8.82 9.26 -1.06
CA LEU A 52 8.12 7.98 -1.00
C LEU A 52 9.02 6.90 -0.43
N SER A 53 10.26 6.84 -0.87
CA SER A 53 11.23 5.87 -0.37
C SER A 53 11.46 6.04 1.14
N GLN A 54 11.62 7.28 1.59
CA GLN A 54 11.80 7.59 3.01
C GLN A 54 10.57 7.15 3.83
N LEU A 55 9.37 7.45 3.34
CA LEU A 55 8.14 7.05 4.02
C LEU A 55 8.02 5.54 4.12
N CYS A 56 8.28 4.83 3.02
CA CYS A 56 8.21 3.37 3.03
C CYS A 56 9.20 2.76 4.01
N ASP A 57 10.41 3.30 4.09
CA ASP A 57 11.41 2.83 5.04
C ASP A 57 10.97 3.06 6.48
N ILE A 58 10.44 4.24 6.79
CA ILE A 58 9.96 4.57 8.13
C ILE A 58 8.77 3.68 8.51
N LEU A 59 7.86 3.45 7.56
CA LEU A 59 6.64 2.69 7.81
C LEU A 59 6.84 1.18 7.70
N GLY A 60 7.98 0.74 7.19
CA GLY A 60 8.26 -0.69 7.06
C GLY A 60 7.44 -1.38 5.98
N VAL A 61 7.06 -0.66 4.93
CA VAL A 61 6.29 -1.22 3.81
C VAL A 61 7.08 -1.10 2.52
N SER A 62 6.75 -1.93 1.53
CA SER A 62 7.43 -1.87 0.25
C SER A 62 6.86 -0.77 -0.63
N LYS A 63 7.71 -0.17 -1.44
CA LYS A 63 7.31 0.82 -2.43
C LYS A 63 6.34 0.20 -3.44
N GLY A 64 6.57 -1.06 -3.81
CA GLY A 64 5.69 -1.78 -4.72
C GLY A 64 4.27 -1.89 -4.18
N TYR A 65 4.12 -2.18 -2.89
CA TYR A 65 2.80 -2.24 -2.27
C TYR A 65 2.07 -0.89 -2.39
N ILE A 66 2.76 0.20 -2.12
CA ILE A 66 2.15 1.53 -2.17
C ILE A 66 1.79 1.90 -3.61
N LEU A 67 2.65 1.61 -4.57
CA LEU A 67 2.48 2.07 -5.95
C LEU A 67 1.60 1.18 -6.82
N ASN A 68 1.56 -0.12 -6.55
CA ASN A 68 0.86 -1.05 -7.42
C ASN A 68 -0.63 -0.76 -7.55
N GLY A 69 -1.29 -0.43 -6.47
CA GLY A 69 -2.71 -0.09 -6.52
C GLY A 69 -2.98 1.21 -7.26
N ALA A 70 -1.97 2.07 -7.37
CA ALA A 70 -2.12 3.38 -7.99
C ALA A 70 -1.91 3.37 -9.49
N SER A 71 -1.26 2.33 -10.03
CA SER A 71 -1.02 2.26 -11.47
C SER A 71 -2.19 1.68 -12.23
N ASN A 72 -3.24 1.39 -11.70
CA ASN A 72 -4.30 1.43 -12.21
C ASN A 72 -5.15 0.58 -12.78
N THR A 73 -5.17 -0.62 -12.53
CA THR A 73 -6.25 -1.47 -12.94
C THR A 73 -6.77 -2.22 -11.73
N SER A 74 -8.08 -2.50 -11.73
CA SER A 74 -8.69 -3.29 -10.68
C SER A 74 -8.08 -4.69 -10.59
N GLN A 75 -7.55 -5.18 -11.70
CA GLN A 75 -6.89 -6.49 -11.74
C GLN A 75 -5.61 -6.49 -10.92
N GLU A 76 -4.78 -5.46 -11.06
CA GLU A 76 -3.55 -5.34 -10.30
C GLU A 76 -3.84 -5.22 -8.80
N TYR A 77 -4.84 -4.44 -8.47
CA TYR A 77 -5.28 -4.26 -7.09
C TYR A 77 -5.72 -5.60 -6.48
N LEU A 78 -6.55 -6.35 -7.20
CA LEU A 78 -7.03 -7.66 -6.72
C LEU A 78 -5.88 -8.65 -6.58
N SER A 79 -4.89 -8.60 -7.47
CA SER A 79 -3.73 -9.47 -7.40
C SER A 79 -2.92 -9.22 -6.12
N LEU A 80 -2.74 -7.95 -5.76
CA LEU A 80 -2.03 -7.59 -4.53
C LEU A 80 -2.78 -8.01 -3.29
N GLU A 81 -4.08 -7.78 -3.26
CA GLU A 81 -4.93 -8.20 -2.15
C GLU A 81 -4.87 -9.71 -1.98
N PHE A 82 -4.94 -10.44 -3.08
CA PHE A 82 -4.89 -11.89 -3.06
C PHE A 82 -3.54 -12.39 -2.55
N ASN A 83 -2.44 -11.80 -3.00
CA ASN A 83 -1.10 -12.16 -2.54
C ASN A 83 -0.94 -11.88 -1.05
N SER A 84 -1.50 -10.79 -0.55
CA SER A 84 -1.46 -10.46 0.87
C SER A 84 -2.18 -11.53 1.69
N ILE A 85 -3.33 -12.01 1.22
CA ILE A 85 -4.05 -13.09 1.89
C ILE A 85 -3.19 -14.35 1.92
N LEU A 86 -2.56 -14.70 0.80
CA LEU A 86 -1.73 -15.90 0.71
C LEU A 86 -0.54 -15.85 1.66
N GLU A 87 0.09 -14.69 1.81
CA GLU A 87 1.26 -14.55 2.68
C GLU A 87 0.92 -14.75 4.16
N ASN A 88 -0.32 -14.52 4.55
CA ASN A 88 -0.75 -14.58 5.94
C ASN A 88 -1.38 -15.91 6.35
N VAL A 89 -1.37 -16.91 5.49
CA VAL A 89 -1.92 -18.23 5.81
C VAL A 89 -0.86 -19.29 5.70
N SER A 90 -1.13 -20.45 6.32
CA SER A 90 -0.18 -21.57 6.32
C SER A 90 0.01 -22.13 4.91
N PRO A 91 1.15 -22.81 4.64
CA PRO A 91 1.34 -23.45 3.34
C PRO A 91 0.24 -24.43 2.96
N GLN A 92 -0.35 -25.13 3.94
CA GLN A 92 -1.46 -26.04 3.69
C GLN A 92 -2.69 -25.30 3.20
N LYS A 93 -2.99 -24.16 3.81
CA LYS A 93 -4.11 -23.31 3.39
C LYS A 93 -3.84 -22.68 2.04
N GLN A 94 -2.59 -22.32 1.76
CA GLN A 94 -2.22 -21.80 0.45
C GLN A 94 -2.52 -22.81 -0.66
N LYS A 95 -2.20 -24.07 -0.44
CA LYS A 95 -2.50 -25.14 -1.40
C LYS A 95 -4.00 -25.32 -1.61
N LEU A 96 -4.77 -25.22 -0.53
CA LEU A 96 -6.22 -25.34 -0.61
C LEU A 96 -6.82 -24.19 -1.42
N ILE A 97 -6.36 -22.97 -1.16
CA ILE A 97 -6.82 -21.79 -1.91
C ILE A 97 -6.48 -21.94 -3.38
N TYR A 98 -5.28 -22.43 -3.70
CA TYR A 98 -4.87 -22.67 -5.09
C TYR A 98 -5.78 -23.68 -5.77
N LYS A 99 -6.09 -24.80 -5.10
CA LYS A 99 -6.97 -25.83 -5.66
C LYS A 99 -8.36 -25.28 -5.96
N ILE A 100 -8.92 -24.52 -5.03
CA ILE A 100 -10.25 -23.92 -5.22
C ILE A 100 -10.22 -22.93 -6.38
N ALA A 101 -9.20 -22.07 -6.42
CA ALA A 101 -9.07 -21.08 -7.51
C ALA A 101 -8.95 -21.77 -8.86
N LYS A 102 -8.20 -22.87 -8.92
CA LYS A 102 -8.02 -23.62 -10.16
C LYS A 102 -9.32 -24.23 -10.65
N VAL A 103 -10.12 -24.79 -9.74
CA VAL A 103 -11.43 -25.35 -10.08
C VAL A 103 -12.33 -24.27 -10.66
N ILE A 104 -12.37 -23.10 -10.02
CA ILE A 104 -13.18 -21.99 -10.51
C ILE A 104 -12.72 -21.53 -11.89
N ALA A 105 -11.41 -21.43 -12.10
CA ALA A 105 -10.84 -20.97 -13.35
C ALA A 105 -11.10 -21.94 -14.52
N GLU A 106 -11.27 -23.22 -14.23
CA GLU A 106 -11.50 -24.25 -15.24
C GLU A 106 -12.97 -24.43 -15.62
N GLU A 107 -13.85 -23.76 -14.91
CA GLU A 107 -15.26 -23.74 -15.28
C GLU A 107 -15.47 -22.77 -16.45
#